data_01bc35d086e86a51dcfc3dd9a8079c55
#
_entry.id   01bc35d086e86a51dcfc3dd9a8079c55
#
_cell.length_a   1.000
_cell.length_b   1.000
_cell.length_c   1.000
_cell.angle_alpha   90.00
_cell.angle_beta   90.00
_cell.angle_gamma   90.00
#
_symmetry.space_group_name_H-M   'P 1'
#
loop_
_entity.id
_entity.type
_entity.pdbx_description
1 polymer ?
#
loop_
_entity_poly.entity_id
_entity_poly.type
_entity_poly.pdbx_seq_one_letter_code
_entity_poly.pdbx_strand_id
1 'polypeptide(L)'
;MIVVLKHGAEESKREQLIGWLKNQGLGVHISEGAYQTVLGLIGDTARVDMDLIESLSIVDSVKRVTEPFKCCNRKFHPDDMIVQVGDVKIGGGNFCMIAGPCSVESEEQIVAVA
;
A
#
# COMPACT_ATOMS: atom_id res chain seq x y z
N MET A 1 1.11 -5.39 9.34
CA MET A 1 0.86 -6.78 8.92
C MET A 1 0.17 -6.75 7.57
N ILE A 2 0.43 -7.68 6.70
CA ILE A 2 -0.17 -7.77 5.36
C ILE A 2 -0.94 -9.09 5.27
N VAL A 3 -2.17 -9.03 4.77
CA VAL A 3 -3.01 -10.20 4.45
C VAL A 3 -3.22 -10.20 2.95
N VAL A 4 -2.79 -11.24 2.27
CA VAL A 4 -2.99 -11.44 0.84
C VAL A 4 -4.24 -12.30 0.65
N LEU A 5 -5.18 -11.82 -0.16
CA LEU A 5 -6.39 -12.58 -0.48
C LEU A 5 -6.20 -13.42 -1.74
N LYS A 6 -6.88 -14.54 -1.80
CA LYS A 6 -6.90 -15.38 -3.00
C LYS A 6 -7.57 -14.67 -4.16
N HIS A 7 -7.15 -14.98 -5.36
CA HIS A 7 -7.80 -14.49 -6.57
C HIS A 7 -9.28 -14.89 -6.60
N GLY A 8 -10.16 -13.94 -6.86
CA GLY A 8 -11.60 -14.17 -6.87
C GLY A 8 -12.22 -14.39 -5.48
N ALA A 9 -11.58 -13.92 -4.42
CA ALA A 9 -12.15 -13.97 -3.07
C ALA A 9 -13.53 -13.28 -3.06
N GLU A 10 -14.51 -13.96 -2.45
CA GLU A 10 -15.88 -13.49 -2.35
C GLU A 10 -15.97 -12.17 -1.60
N GLU A 11 -16.60 -11.17 -2.22
CA GLU A 11 -16.65 -9.80 -1.69
C GLU A 11 -17.31 -9.71 -0.32
N SER A 12 -18.38 -10.48 -0.12
CA SER A 12 -19.07 -10.53 1.17
C SER A 12 -18.17 -11.01 2.31
N LYS A 13 -17.34 -12.02 2.07
CA LYS A 13 -16.37 -12.53 3.04
C LYS A 13 -15.21 -11.57 3.26
N ARG A 14 -14.77 -10.88 2.20
CA ARG A 14 -13.77 -9.83 2.28
C ARG A 14 -14.24 -8.70 3.19
N GLU A 15 -15.47 -8.22 3.01
CA GLU A 15 -16.03 -7.15 3.83
C GLU A 15 -16.22 -7.59 5.29
N GLN A 16 -16.66 -8.82 5.53
CA GLN A 16 -16.74 -9.36 6.89
C GLN A 16 -15.37 -9.38 7.58
N LEU A 17 -14.32 -9.81 6.88
CA LEU A 17 -12.96 -9.80 7.41
C LEU A 17 -12.49 -8.38 7.72
N ILE A 18 -12.73 -7.43 6.81
CA ILE A 18 -12.37 -6.01 7.01
C ILE A 18 -13.12 -5.43 8.21
N GLY A 19 -14.41 -5.70 8.33
CA GLY A 19 -15.21 -5.27 9.47
C GLY A 19 -14.70 -5.83 10.79
N TRP A 20 -14.36 -7.12 10.81
CA TRP A 20 -13.81 -7.76 12.00
C TRP A 20 -12.46 -7.14 12.39
N LEU A 21 -11.55 -6.90 11.44
CA LEU A 21 -10.25 -6.28 11.68
C LEU A 21 -10.40 -4.84 12.21
N LYS A 22 -11.34 -4.07 11.66
CA LYS A 22 -11.63 -2.71 12.16
C LYS A 22 -12.19 -2.72 13.58
N ASN A 23 -13.03 -3.70 13.93
CA ASN A 23 -13.54 -3.86 15.28
C ASN A 23 -12.45 -4.24 16.31
N GLN A 24 -11.33 -4.81 15.84
CA GLN A 24 -10.13 -5.03 16.65
C GLN A 24 -9.27 -3.76 16.83
N GLY A 25 -9.74 -2.60 16.36
CA GLY A 25 -9.04 -1.32 16.45
C GLY A 25 -7.92 -1.14 15.43
N LEU A 26 -7.93 -1.93 14.36
CA LEU A 26 -6.93 -1.83 13.29
C LEU A 26 -7.42 -0.94 12.14
N GLY A 27 -6.53 -0.12 11.60
CA GLY A 27 -6.71 0.48 10.30
C GLY A 27 -6.51 -0.57 9.21
N VAL A 28 -7.38 -0.58 8.20
CA VAL A 28 -7.26 -1.48 7.05
C VAL A 28 -7.11 -0.65 5.79
N HIS A 29 -5.99 -0.80 5.11
CA HIS A 29 -5.74 -0.25 3.79
C HIS A 29 -5.90 -1.36 2.76
N ILE A 30 -6.74 -1.12 1.74
CA ILE A 30 -7.02 -2.08 0.69
C ILE A 30 -6.22 -1.67 -0.54
N SER A 31 -5.41 -2.59 -1.06
CA SER A 31 -4.70 -2.44 -2.33
C SER A 31 -5.22 -3.51 -3.29
N GLU A 32 -5.97 -3.09 -4.29
CA GLU A 32 -6.51 -3.98 -5.33
C GLU A 32 -5.56 -3.99 -6.51
N GLY A 33 -4.85 -5.08 -6.70
CA GLY A 33 -4.03 -5.34 -7.88
C GLY A 33 -4.79 -6.12 -8.95
N ALA A 34 -4.23 -6.21 -10.15
CA ALA A 34 -4.85 -6.92 -11.27
C ALA A 34 -5.10 -8.42 -11.00
N TYR A 35 -4.33 -9.03 -10.11
CA TYR A 35 -4.39 -10.46 -9.83
C TYR A 35 -4.72 -10.80 -8.37
N GLN A 36 -4.40 -9.92 -7.44
CA GLN A 36 -4.56 -10.18 -6.00
C GLN A 36 -4.98 -8.90 -5.27
N THR A 37 -5.79 -9.07 -4.23
CA THR A 37 -6.11 -8.00 -3.29
C THR A 37 -5.27 -8.17 -2.03
N VAL A 38 -4.68 -7.10 -1.59
CA VAL A 38 -3.82 -7.05 -0.39
C VAL A 38 -4.45 -6.14 0.65
N LEU A 39 -4.63 -6.64 1.86
CA LEU A 39 -5.07 -5.86 3.01
C LEU A 39 -3.87 -5.50 3.87
N GLY A 40 -3.55 -4.22 3.94
CA GLY A 40 -2.51 -3.68 4.81
C GLY A 40 -3.09 -3.30 6.16
N LEU A 41 -2.65 -3.96 7.23
CA LEU A 41 -3.12 -3.68 8.58
C LEU A 41 -2.20 -2.67 9.27
N ILE A 42 -2.80 -1.60 9.77
CA ILE A 42 -2.14 -0.48 10.45
C ILE A 42 -2.60 -0.46 11.89
N GLY A 43 -1.67 -0.35 12.82
CA GLY A 43 -1.95 -0.34 14.26
C GLY A 43 -1.19 -1.42 15.04
N ASP A 44 -1.65 -1.73 16.26
CA ASP A 44 -1.04 -2.77 17.09
C ASP A 44 -1.46 -4.15 16.61
N THR A 45 -0.72 -4.68 15.66
CA THR A 45 -0.95 -6.03 15.11
C THR A 45 -0.34 -7.14 15.97
N ALA A 46 0.28 -6.83 17.12
CA ALA A 46 0.90 -7.84 17.98
C ALA A 46 -0.13 -8.80 18.59
N ARG A 47 -1.35 -8.30 18.81
CA ARG A 47 -2.47 -9.04 19.41
C ARG A 47 -3.28 -9.86 18.40
N VAL A 48 -3.00 -9.68 17.11
CA VAL A 48 -3.74 -10.36 16.05
C VAL A 48 -3.20 -11.77 15.88
N ASP A 49 -4.09 -12.74 15.97
CA ASP A 49 -3.78 -14.14 15.71
C ASP A 49 -3.65 -14.35 14.19
N MET A 50 -2.40 -14.58 13.76
CA MET A 50 -2.09 -14.78 12.34
C MET A 50 -2.63 -16.11 11.84
N ASP A 51 -2.57 -17.14 12.65
CA ASP A 51 -2.98 -18.49 12.28
C ASP A 51 -4.51 -18.55 12.04
N LEU A 52 -5.26 -17.80 12.87
CA LEU A 52 -6.69 -17.62 12.68
C LEU A 52 -7.02 -16.97 11.33
N ILE A 53 -6.33 -15.89 10.97
CA ILE A 53 -6.56 -15.20 9.68
C ILE A 53 -6.13 -16.10 8.52
N GLU A 54 -5.00 -16.78 8.63
CA GLU A 54 -4.47 -17.64 7.58
C GLU A 54 -5.36 -18.87 7.33
N SER A 55 -6.11 -19.32 8.35
CA SER A 55 -7.08 -20.41 8.22
C SER A 55 -8.34 -20.06 7.41
N LEU A 56 -8.59 -18.76 7.16
CA LEU A 56 -9.77 -18.33 6.42
C LEU A 56 -9.68 -18.73 4.94
N SER A 57 -10.78 -19.23 4.40
CA SER A 57 -10.84 -19.76 3.03
C SER A 57 -10.48 -18.76 1.94
N ILE A 58 -10.66 -17.46 2.20
CA ILE A 58 -10.38 -16.35 1.27
C ILE A 58 -8.95 -15.84 1.36
N VAL A 59 -8.18 -16.25 2.37
CA VAL A 59 -6.81 -15.80 2.59
C VAL A 59 -5.83 -16.73 1.91
N ASP A 60 -4.86 -16.16 1.22
CA ASP A 60 -3.75 -16.88 0.60
C ASP A 60 -2.55 -16.95 1.54
N SER A 61 -2.17 -15.81 2.12
CA SER A 61 -1.07 -15.75 3.08
C SER A 61 -1.17 -14.53 4.00
N VAL A 62 -0.55 -14.66 5.19
CA VAL A 62 -0.42 -13.55 6.16
C VAL A 62 1.06 -13.34 6.47
N LYS A 63 1.52 -12.07 6.42
CA LYS A 63 2.93 -11.72 6.69
C LYS A 63 3.03 -10.53 7.62
N ARG A 64 3.87 -10.63 8.66
CA ARG A 64 4.28 -9.47 9.43
C ARG A 64 5.34 -8.69 8.67
N VAL A 65 5.10 -7.40 8.46
CA VAL A 65 6.08 -6.49 7.88
C VAL A 65 6.66 -5.66 9.01
N THR A 66 7.90 -5.92 9.33
CA THR A 66 8.68 -5.19 10.36
C THR A 66 9.52 -4.07 9.76
N GLU A 67 9.49 -3.92 8.44
CA GLU A 67 10.27 -2.91 7.73
C GLU A 67 9.72 -1.50 8.00
N PRO A 68 10.59 -0.47 8.16
CA PRO A 68 10.19 0.88 8.54
C PRO A 68 9.39 1.63 7.44
N PHE A 69 9.46 1.18 6.17
CA PHE A 69 8.81 1.80 5.01
C PHE A 69 7.68 0.93 4.44
N LYS A 70 6.65 0.70 5.24
CA LYS A 70 5.53 -0.19 4.86
C LYS A 70 4.77 0.32 3.62
N CYS A 71 4.47 1.62 3.58
CA CYS A 71 3.60 2.20 2.53
C CYS A 71 4.24 2.21 1.13
N CYS A 72 5.57 2.25 1.02
CA CYS A 72 6.29 2.25 -0.26
C CYS A 72 6.94 0.91 -0.61
N ASN A 73 6.68 -0.13 0.19
CA ASN A 73 7.25 -1.44 -0.04
C ASN A 73 6.45 -2.20 -1.09
N ARG A 74 7.14 -2.85 -2.04
CA ARG A 74 6.53 -3.70 -3.08
C ARG A 74 5.68 -4.85 -2.53
N LYS A 75 5.94 -5.31 -1.30
CA LYS A 75 5.11 -6.30 -0.62
C LYS A 75 3.74 -5.76 -0.23
N PHE A 76 3.62 -4.43 -0.09
CA PHE A 76 2.38 -3.73 0.25
C PHE A 76 1.67 -3.17 -0.98
N HIS A 77 2.46 -2.66 -1.94
CA HIS A 77 2.01 -2.17 -3.24
C HIS A 77 2.75 -2.93 -4.35
N PRO A 78 2.21 -4.07 -4.80
CA PRO A 78 2.86 -4.89 -5.84
C PRO A 78 2.89 -4.19 -7.21
N ASP A 79 1.88 -3.39 -7.51
CA ASP A 79 1.76 -2.68 -8.78
C ASP A 79 2.55 -1.36 -8.79
N ASP A 80 2.98 -0.92 -9.97
CA ASP A 80 3.64 0.36 -10.15
C ASP A 80 2.66 1.51 -9.97
N MET A 81 3.02 2.45 -9.08
CA MET A 81 2.28 3.70 -8.94
C MET A 81 2.68 4.66 -10.06
N ILE A 82 1.68 5.26 -10.70
CA ILE A 82 1.88 6.32 -11.68
C ILE A 82 1.30 7.61 -11.10
N VAL A 83 2.14 8.62 -10.93
CA VAL A 83 1.73 9.95 -10.50
C VAL A 83 1.61 10.86 -11.70
N GLN A 84 0.43 11.44 -11.92
CA GLN A 84 0.18 12.41 -12.97
C GLN A 84 0.42 13.83 -12.44
N VAL A 85 1.32 14.56 -13.08
CA VAL A 85 1.61 15.97 -12.79
C VAL A 85 1.44 16.78 -14.08
N GLY A 86 0.34 17.48 -14.23
CA GLY A 86 -0.02 18.10 -15.50
C GLY A 86 -0.08 17.06 -16.62
N ASP A 87 0.71 17.25 -17.66
CA ASP A 87 0.79 16.33 -18.80
C ASP A 87 1.87 15.25 -18.65
N VAL A 88 2.63 15.26 -17.54
CA VAL A 88 3.75 14.36 -17.30
C VAL A 88 3.34 13.19 -16.39
N LYS A 89 3.71 11.98 -16.77
CA LYS A 89 3.55 10.76 -15.96
C LYS A 89 4.87 10.36 -15.31
N ILE A 90 4.87 10.25 -13.99
CA ILE A 90 6.05 9.83 -13.20
C ILE A 90 5.80 8.40 -12.70
N GLY A 91 6.72 7.49 -12.98
CA GLY A 91 6.59 6.06 -12.64
C GLY A 91 6.03 5.22 -13.77
N GLY A 92 5.79 3.92 -13.52
CA GLY A 92 5.24 2.98 -14.49
C GLY A 92 6.11 2.79 -15.74
N GLY A 93 7.45 2.85 -15.60
CA GLY A 93 8.37 2.73 -16.74
C GLY A 93 8.62 4.02 -17.54
N ASN A 94 7.93 5.13 -17.21
CA ASN A 94 8.20 6.42 -17.83
C ASN A 94 9.51 7.02 -17.28
N PHE A 95 10.38 7.50 -18.17
CA PHE A 95 11.56 8.25 -17.78
C PHE A 95 11.15 9.68 -17.42
N CYS A 96 11.56 10.14 -16.25
CA CYS A 96 11.32 11.50 -15.81
C CYS A 96 12.64 12.12 -15.31
N MET A 97 12.97 13.31 -15.81
CA MET A 97 14.11 14.05 -15.31
C MET A 97 13.62 15.07 -14.27
N ILE A 98 14.16 14.98 -13.07
CA ILE A 98 13.90 15.93 -11.97
C ILE A 98 15.19 16.69 -11.72
N ALA A 99 15.18 17.99 -11.97
CA ALA A 99 16.34 18.85 -11.80
C ALA A 99 15.92 20.10 -11.03
N GLY A 100 16.82 20.60 -10.20
CA GLY A 100 16.60 21.81 -9.39
C GLY A 100 17.79 22.10 -8.50
N PRO A 101 17.74 23.19 -7.71
CA PRO A 101 18.80 23.54 -6.76
C PRO A 101 18.82 22.51 -5.60
N CYS A 102 19.98 22.35 -4.96
CA CYS A 102 20.12 21.45 -3.80
C CYS A 102 19.45 21.99 -2.52
N SER A 103 19.18 23.30 -2.46
CA SER A 103 18.41 23.93 -1.38
C SER A 103 17.52 25.03 -1.96
N VAL A 104 16.36 25.23 -1.34
CA VAL A 104 15.45 26.33 -1.66
C VAL A 104 15.67 27.42 -0.62
N GLU A 105 16.28 28.53 -1.03
CA GLU A 105 16.62 29.65 -0.15
C GLU A 105 15.68 30.87 -0.34
N SER A 106 15.15 31.04 -1.57
CA SER A 106 14.14 32.03 -1.88
C SER A 106 13.24 31.62 -3.04
N GLU A 107 12.09 32.28 -3.13
CA GLU A 107 11.16 32.09 -4.26
C GLU A 107 11.79 32.50 -5.59
N GLU A 108 12.53 33.61 -5.58
CA GLU A 108 13.23 34.14 -6.77
C GLU A 108 14.25 33.13 -7.31
N GLN A 109 15.00 32.48 -6.41
CA GLN A 109 15.99 31.49 -6.78
C GLN A 109 15.32 30.28 -7.44
N ILE A 110 14.25 29.75 -6.86
CA ILE A 110 13.60 28.54 -7.38
C ILE A 110 12.92 28.80 -8.72
N VAL A 111 12.28 29.96 -8.88
CA VAL A 111 11.65 30.37 -10.14
C VAL A 111 12.67 30.60 -11.25
N ALA A 112 13.85 31.16 -10.92
CA ALA A 112 14.92 31.41 -11.90
C ALA A 112 15.56 30.08 -12.42
N VAL A 113 15.48 29.00 -11.64
CA VAL A 113 16.06 27.68 -12.00
C VAL A 113 15.04 26.79 -12.72
N ALA A 114 13.74 27.02 -12.48
CA ALA A 114 12.65 26.25 -13.10
C ALA A 114 12.43 26.65 -14.55
#